data_be8359650fb9dcc10679338fadc9a4f9
#
_entry.id   be8359650fb9dcc10679338fadc9a4f9
#
_cell.length_a   1.000
_cell.length_b   1.000
_cell.length_c   1.000
_cell.angle_alpha   90.00
_cell.angle_beta   90.00
_cell.angle_gamma   90.00
#
_symmetry.space_group_name_H-M   'P 1'
#
loop_
_entity.id
_entity.type
_entity.pdbx_description
1 polymer ?
#
loop_
_entity_poly.entity_id
_entity_poly.type
_entity_poly.pdbx_seq_one_letter_code
_entity_poly.pdbx_strand_id
1 'polypeptide(L)'
;MTSLAGKTLFITGASRGIGLAIALRAARDGANVAIAAKSAVPNPKLPGTIHTAAQAVNDAGGRGLALKCDIREEDEVKAAMAATADAFGGIDILVNNASAIWLAGALDTPMKRFDLMQEVNARGSFLCAQACLPYLKQAANPHILTLAPPPSLDPKWWAPHT
;
A
#
# COMPACT_ATOMS: atom_id res chain seq x y z
N MET A 1 6.98 -23.70 -8.41
CA MET A 1 6.47 -22.31 -8.30
C MET A 1 6.94 -21.75 -6.96
N THR A 2 7.53 -20.57 -6.97
CA THR A 2 7.89 -19.88 -5.71
C THR A 2 6.59 -19.47 -5.01
N SER A 3 6.42 -19.91 -3.77
CA SER A 3 5.25 -19.60 -2.94
C SER A 3 5.56 -18.41 -2.03
N LEU A 4 4.55 -17.62 -1.69
CA LEU A 4 4.63 -16.57 -0.66
C LEU A 4 4.27 -17.10 0.74
N ALA A 5 4.18 -18.41 0.93
CA ALA A 5 3.87 -19.03 2.22
C ALA A 5 4.84 -18.55 3.32
N GLY A 6 4.30 -18.05 4.42
CA GLY A 6 5.06 -17.54 5.55
C GLY A 6 5.76 -16.18 5.31
N LYS A 7 5.69 -15.61 4.10
CA LYS A 7 6.22 -14.28 3.81
C LYS A 7 5.30 -13.20 4.34
N THR A 8 5.87 -12.12 4.84
CA THR A 8 5.14 -10.97 5.37
C THR A 8 5.16 -9.82 4.36
N LEU A 9 3.98 -9.41 3.91
CA LEU A 9 3.78 -8.26 3.02
C LEU A 9 3.19 -7.09 3.81
N PHE A 10 3.78 -5.91 3.66
CA PHE A 10 3.18 -4.64 4.09
C PHE A 10 2.65 -3.92 2.85
N ILE A 11 1.33 -3.72 2.77
CA ILE A 11 0.69 -3.16 1.56
C ILE A 11 -0.03 -1.86 1.91
N THR A 12 0.43 -0.75 1.33
CA THR A 12 -0.22 0.55 1.51
C THR A 12 -1.46 0.69 0.62
N GLY A 13 -2.52 1.32 1.12
CA GLY A 13 -3.77 1.50 0.37
C GLY A 13 -4.54 0.21 0.10
N ALA A 14 -4.34 -0.84 0.91
CA ALA A 14 -4.85 -2.19 0.65
C ALA A 14 -6.29 -2.45 1.14
N SER A 15 -7.03 -1.45 1.61
CA SER A 15 -8.42 -1.63 2.04
C SER A 15 -9.39 -1.97 0.91
N ARG A 16 -8.98 -1.79 -0.36
CA ARG A 16 -9.78 -2.02 -1.59
C ARG A 16 -8.93 -2.06 -2.85
N GLY A 17 -9.58 -2.29 -4.00
CA GLY A 17 -8.96 -2.14 -5.33
C GLY A 17 -7.74 -3.02 -5.55
N ILE A 18 -6.72 -2.46 -6.19
CA ILE A 18 -5.49 -3.18 -6.58
C ILE A 18 -4.75 -3.72 -5.36
N GLY A 19 -4.59 -2.90 -4.32
CA GLY A 19 -3.92 -3.32 -3.08
C GLY A 19 -4.59 -4.52 -2.42
N LEU A 20 -5.93 -4.54 -2.35
CA LEU A 20 -6.68 -5.69 -1.85
C LEU A 20 -6.52 -6.92 -2.75
N ALA A 21 -6.55 -6.74 -4.07
CA ALA A 21 -6.35 -7.86 -5.01
C ALA A 21 -4.96 -8.51 -4.85
N ILE A 22 -3.91 -7.71 -4.66
CA ILE A 22 -2.56 -8.19 -4.34
C ILE A 22 -2.55 -8.94 -3.01
N ALA A 23 -3.18 -8.36 -1.97
CA ALA A 23 -3.29 -8.97 -0.65
C ALA A 23 -3.94 -10.35 -0.71
N LEU A 24 -5.08 -10.47 -1.40
CA LEU A 24 -5.81 -11.73 -1.56
C LEU A 24 -5.02 -12.76 -2.38
N ARG A 25 -4.28 -12.31 -3.40
CA ARG A 25 -3.43 -13.22 -4.18
C ARG A 25 -2.30 -13.79 -3.30
N ALA A 26 -1.65 -12.95 -2.49
CA ALA A 26 -0.60 -13.37 -1.56
C ALA A 26 -1.17 -14.29 -0.45
N ALA A 27 -2.36 -13.97 0.07
CA ALA A 27 -3.04 -14.76 1.08
C ALA A 27 -3.31 -16.22 0.63
N ARG A 28 -3.68 -16.42 -0.63
CA ARG A 28 -3.88 -17.78 -1.20
C ARG A 28 -2.60 -18.61 -1.25
N ASP A 29 -1.45 -17.98 -1.20
CA ASP A 29 -0.16 -18.67 -1.06
C ASP A 29 0.23 -18.89 0.42
N GLY A 30 -0.61 -18.46 1.38
CA GLY A 30 -0.34 -18.57 2.82
C GLY A 30 0.53 -17.43 3.39
N ALA A 31 0.52 -16.26 2.79
CA ALA A 31 1.28 -15.11 3.27
C ALA A 31 0.63 -14.43 4.48
N ASN A 32 1.46 -13.74 5.28
CA ASN A 32 1.01 -12.74 6.25
C ASN A 32 0.88 -11.39 5.53
N VAL A 33 -0.21 -10.66 5.74
CA VAL A 33 -0.48 -9.41 5.04
C VAL A 33 -0.94 -8.30 5.99
N ALA A 34 -0.14 -7.26 6.13
CA ALA A 34 -0.51 -6.02 6.79
C ALA A 34 -1.26 -5.12 5.81
N ILE A 35 -2.51 -4.81 6.12
CA ILE A 35 -3.40 -3.94 5.38
C ILE A 35 -3.28 -2.52 5.94
N ALA A 36 -2.42 -1.70 5.37
CA ALA A 36 -2.17 -0.35 5.84
C ALA A 36 -2.96 0.68 5.02
N ALA A 37 -3.97 1.32 5.61
CA ALA A 37 -4.76 2.37 4.95
C ALA A 37 -5.51 3.26 5.96
N LYS A 38 -6.00 4.41 5.49
CA LYS A 38 -6.78 5.36 6.29
C LYS A 38 -8.21 4.90 6.59
N SER A 39 -8.76 4.02 5.76
CA SER A 39 -10.18 3.64 5.80
C SER A 39 -10.46 2.62 6.91
N ALA A 40 -10.50 3.06 8.16
CA ALA A 40 -10.85 2.21 9.30
C ALA A 40 -12.38 2.13 9.52
N VAL A 41 -13.12 3.17 9.15
CA VAL A 41 -14.58 3.26 9.32
C VAL A 41 -15.26 3.10 7.96
N PRO A 42 -16.41 2.40 7.89
CA PRO A 42 -17.18 2.28 6.64
C PRO A 42 -17.58 3.64 6.08
N ASN A 43 -17.49 3.79 4.76
CA ASN A 43 -17.90 4.98 4.03
C ASN A 43 -18.91 4.56 2.95
N PRO A 44 -20.12 5.14 2.89
CA PRO A 44 -21.13 4.78 1.90
C PRO A 44 -20.69 4.94 0.44
N LYS A 45 -19.74 5.84 0.18
CA LYS A 45 -19.21 6.13 -1.16
C LYS A 45 -18.01 5.25 -1.56
N LEU A 46 -17.40 4.55 -0.59
CA LEU A 46 -16.15 3.81 -0.82
C LEU A 46 -16.24 2.45 -0.13
N PRO A 47 -16.40 1.34 -0.86
CA PRO A 47 -16.52 0.03 -0.27
C PRO A 47 -15.22 -0.42 0.42
N GLY A 48 -15.36 -1.16 1.51
CA GLY A 48 -14.26 -1.79 2.21
C GLY A 48 -13.53 -0.89 3.21
N THR A 49 -13.03 -1.54 4.25
CA THR A 49 -12.19 -0.97 5.32
C THR A 49 -10.95 -1.83 5.50
N ILE A 50 -9.98 -1.36 6.31
CA ILE A 50 -8.84 -2.18 6.71
C ILE A 50 -9.29 -3.49 7.39
N HIS A 51 -10.38 -3.44 8.17
CA HIS A 51 -10.91 -4.59 8.91
C HIS A 51 -11.54 -5.63 7.97
N THR A 52 -12.39 -5.18 7.03
CA THR A 52 -12.98 -6.10 6.04
C THR A 52 -11.94 -6.69 5.11
N ALA A 53 -10.88 -5.93 4.77
CA ALA A 53 -9.78 -6.42 3.96
C ALA A 53 -8.92 -7.46 4.70
N ALA A 54 -8.61 -7.21 5.98
CA ALA A 54 -7.86 -8.18 6.79
C ALA A 54 -8.66 -9.46 6.99
N GLN A 55 -9.98 -9.38 7.21
CA GLN A 55 -10.85 -10.57 7.28
C GLN A 55 -10.82 -11.34 5.95
N ALA A 56 -10.93 -10.66 4.81
CA ALA A 56 -10.88 -11.33 3.50
C ALA A 56 -9.52 -12.02 3.24
N VAL A 57 -8.41 -11.46 3.77
CA VAL A 57 -7.09 -12.13 3.74
C VAL A 57 -7.12 -13.43 4.55
N ASN A 58 -7.73 -13.41 5.74
CA ASN A 58 -7.86 -14.62 6.57
C ASN A 58 -8.72 -15.69 5.87
N ASP A 59 -9.85 -15.28 5.29
CA ASP A 59 -10.76 -16.18 4.57
C ASP A 59 -10.09 -16.78 3.31
N ALA A 60 -9.12 -16.08 2.73
CA ALA A 60 -8.35 -16.55 1.58
C ALA A 60 -7.16 -17.48 1.92
N GLY A 61 -6.94 -17.77 3.23
CA GLY A 61 -5.91 -18.71 3.70
C GLY A 61 -4.59 -18.06 4.15
N GLY A 62 -4.53 -16.71 4.20
CA GLY A 62 -3.41 -15.96 4.77
C GLY A 62 -3.64 -15.56 6.23
N ARG A 63 -2.82 -14.63 6.71
CA ARG A 63 -2.98 -13.96 8.02
C ARG A 63 -3.04 -12.45 7.79
N GLY A 64 -4.22 -11.84 7.99
CA GLY A 64 -4.47 -10.42 7.80
C GLY A 64 -4.29 -9.61 9.08
N LEU A 65 -3.61 -8.45 8.98
CA LEU A 65 -3.48 -7.47 10.06
C LEU A 65 -4.01 -6.11 9.56
N ALA A 66 -5.02 -5.57 10.24
CA ALA A 66 -5.59 -4.27 9.90
C ALA A 66 -4.85 -3.14 10.63
N LEU A 67 -4.29 -2.21 9.89
CA LEU A 67 -3.53 -1.08 10.44
C LEU A 67 -4.05 0.23 9.86
N LYS A 68 -4.57 1.11 10.73
CA LYS A 68 -4.86 2.49 10.33
C LYS A 68 -3.54 3.21 10.12
N CYS A 69 -3.32 3.71 8.90
CA CYS A 69 -2.08 4.37 8.54
C CYS A 69 -2.32 5.38 7.40
N ASP A 70 -2.04 6.66 7.67
CA ASP A 70 -1.84 7.66 6.63
C ASP A 70 -0.34 7.70 6.28
N ILE A 71 0.02 7.35 5.06
CA ILE A 71 1.43 7.28 4.65
C ILE A 71 2.12 8.65 4.57
N ARG A 72 1.40 9.75 4.77
CA ARG A 72 1.96 11.09 4.90
C ARG A 72 2.51 11.37 6.30
N GLU A 73 2.04 10.61 7.30
CA GLU A 73 2.35 10.78 8.71
C GLU A 73 3.45 9.80 9.14
N GLU A 74 4.62 10.34 9.46
CA GLU A 74 5.82 9.55 9.76
C GLU A 74 5.62 8.60 10.94
N ASP A 75 4.99 9.09 12.01
CA ASP A 75 4.77 8.30 13.22
C ASP A 75 3.77 7.16 12.97
N GLU A 76 2.72 7.40 12.16
CA GLU A 76 1.76 6.34 11.79
C GLU A 76 2.43 5.26 10.95
N VAL A 77 3.30 5.64 10.02
CA VAL A 77 4.07 4.68 9.19
C VAL A 77 5.00 3.84 10.06
N LYS A 78 5.78 4.47 10.92
CA LYS A 78 6.71 3.77 11.82
C LYS A 78 5.98 2.81 12.76
N ALA A 79 4.87 3.28 13.37
CA ALA A 79 4.05 2.47 14.26
C ALA A 79 3.44 1.26 13.52
N ALA A 80 2.93 1.46 12.30
CA ALA A 80 2.37 0.38 11.50
C ALA A 80 3.42 -0.67 11.09
N MET A 81 4.64 -0.24 10.73
CA MET A 81 5.75 -1.16 10.43
C MET A 81 6.16 -1.98 11.67
N ALA A 82 6.30 -1.33 12.83
CA ALA A 82 6.61 -2.00 14.08
C ALA A 82 5.54 -3.03 14.45
N ALA A 83 4.27 -2.64 14.42
CA ALA A 83 3.16 -3.55 14.71
C ALA A 83 3.10 -4.75 13.74
N THR A 84 3.50 -4.55 12.48
CA THR A 84 3.60 -5.66 11.51
C THR A 84 4.71 -6.62 11.88
N ALA A 85 5.89 -6.09 12.21
CA ALA A 85 7.04 -6.90 12.60
C ALA A 85 6.77 -7.68 13.91
N ASP A 86 6.11 -7.04 14.87
CA ASP A 86 5.72 -7.68 16.14
C ASP A 86 4.72 -8.82 15.92
N ALA A 87 3.74 -8.61 15.03
CA ALA A 87 2.68 -9.60 14.77
C ALA A 87 3.18 -10.80 13.94
N PHE A 88 4.13 -10.60 13.04
CA PHE A 88 4.53 -11.58 12.03
C PHE A 88 6.02 -11.97 12.06
N GLY A 89 6.81 -11.32 12.91
CA GLY A 89 8.24 -11.61 13.07
C GLY A 89 9.16 -10.89 12.07
N GLY A 90 8.62 -9.93 11.28
CA GLY A 90 9.40 -9.16 10.31
C GLY A 90 8.58 -8.75 9.09
N ILE A 91 9.24 -8.12 8.11
CA ILE A 91 8.64 -7.73 6.84
C ILE A 91 9.58 -8.17 5.71
N ASP A 92 9.06 -8.97 4.78
CA ASP A 92 9.80 -9.44 3.59
C ASP A 92 9.58 -8.54 2.38
N ILE A 93 8.36 -8.01 2.21
CA ILE A 93 7.94 -7.30 1.01
C ILE A 93 7.16 -6.05 1.37
N LEU A 94 7.58 -4.91 0.85
CA LEU A 94 6.81 -3.67 0.86
C LEU A 94 6.12 -3.49 -0.49
N VAL A 95 4.81 -3.19 -0.45
CA VAL A 95 4.04 -2.80 -1.64
C VAL A 95 3.53 -1.37 -1.47
N ASN A 96 4.18 -0.42 -2.14
CA ASN A 96 3.73 0.96 -2.26
C ASN A 96 2.62 1.03 -3.32
N ASN A 97 1.36 0.92 -2.86
CA ASN A 97 0.16 0.97 -3.71
C ASN A 97 -0.75 2.16 -3.39
N ALA A 98 -0.66 2.74 -2.19
CA ALA A 98 -1.44 3.93 -1.88
C ALA A 98 -1.13 5.06 -2.86
N SER A 99 -2.17 5.68 -3.42
CA SER A 99 -2.01 6.76 -4.39
C SER A 99 -3.07 7.84 -4.24
N ALA A 100 -2.74 9.04 -4.70
CA ALA A 100 -3.66 10.13 -4.95
C ALA A 100 -3.55 10.53 -6.42
N ILE A 101 -4.68 10.82 -7.04
CA ILE A 101 -4.73 11.21 -8.44
C ILE A 101 -5.67 12.40 -8.63
N TRP A 102 -5.31 13.29 -9.56
CA TRP A 102 -6.15 14.37 -10.04
C TRP A 102 -6.01 14.46 -11.55
N LEU A 103 -7.11 14.21 -12.26
CA LEU A 103 -7.13 14.12 -13.73
C LEU A 103 -7.59 15.46 -14.31
N ALA A 104 -6.70 16.45 -14.33
CA ALA A 104 -6.90 17.73 -14.96
C ALA A 104 -5.57 18.23 -15.55
N GLY A 105 -5.62 19.11 -16.53
CA GLY A 105 -4.44 19.76 -17.09
C GLY A 105 -3.75 20.68 -16.07
N ALA A 106 -2.55 21.12 -16.39
CA ALA A 106 -1.74 21.97 -15.49
C ALA A 106 -2.45 23.27 -15.09
N LEU A 107 -3.18 23.89 -16.02
CA LEU A 107 -3.92 25.15 -15.77
C LEU A 107 -5.08 24.96 -14.77
N ASP A 108 -5.69 23.76 -14.74
CA ASP A 108 -6.87 23.46 -13.93
C ASP A 108 -6.54 22.65 -12.67
N THR A 109 -5.25 22.48 -12.39
CA THR A 109 -4.79 21.73 -11.20
C THR A 109 -4.53 22.69 -10.04
N PRO A 110 -5.42 22.70 -9.00
CA PRO A 110 -5.16 23.51 -7.81
C PRO A 110 -3.91 23.00 -7.07
N MET A 111 -3.08 23.91 -6.56
CA MET A 111 -1.86 23.54 -5.81
C MET A 111 -2.11 22.56 -4.68
N LYS A 112 -3.23 22.70 -3.96
CA LYS A 112 -3.65 21.72 -2.95
C LYS A 112 -3.76 20.28 -3.48
N ARG A 113 -4.13 20.09 -4.74
CA ARG A 113 -4.20 18.77 -5.38
C ARG A 113 -2.83 18.28 -5.80
N PHE A 114 -2.00 19.19 -6.34
CA PHE A 114 -0.61 18.90 -6.63
C PHE A 114 0.13 18.46 -5.36
N ASP A 115 0.05 19.25 -4.28
CA ASP A 115 0.68 18.95 -3.00
C ASP A 115 0.25 17.58 -2.49
N LEU A 116 -1.06 17.27 -2.48
CA LEU A 116 -1.57 15.97 -2.06
C LEU A 116 -0.98 14.81 -2.89
N MET A 117 -0.86 14.98 -4.21
CA MET A 117 -0.26 13.95 -5.07
C MET A 117 1.22 13.74 -4.74
N GLN A 118 1.98 14.81 -4.52
CA GLN A 118 3.38 14.72 -4.13
C GLN A 118 3.56 14.10 -2.74
N GLU A 119 2.75 14.51 -1.78
CA GLU A 119 2.78 13.96 -0.41
C GLU A 119 2.50 12.46 -0.38
N VAL A 120 1.54 11.98 -1.16
CA VAL A 120 1.16 10.56 -1.16
C VAL A 120 2.08 9.76 -2.08
N ASN A 121 2.21 10.17 -3.36
CA ASN A 121 2.85 9.30 -4.37
C ASN A 121 4.37 9.32 -4.28
N ALA A 122 4.98 10.48 -3.99
CA ALA A 122 6.43 10.61 -3.90
C ALA A 122 6.91 10.48 -2.45
N ARG A 123 6.56 11.45 -1.59
CA ARG A 123 7.04 11.50 -0.21
C ARG A 123 6.59 10.28 0.60
N GLY A 124 5.32 9.90 0.51
CA GLY A 124 4.76 8.77 1.26
C GLY A 124 5.37 7.43 0.84
N SER A 125 5.59 7.21 -0.46
CA SER A 125 6.27 6.00 -0.95
C SER A 125 7.72 5.94 -0.48
N PHE A 126 8.45 7.07 -0.49
CA PHE A 126 9.80 7.14 0.04
C PHE A 126 9.85 6.89 1.54
N LEU A 127 8.95 7.51 2.31
CA LEU A 127 8.83 7.33 3.75
C LEU A 127 8.56 5.86 4.13
N CYS A 128 7.63 5.21 3.43
CA CYS A 128 7.35 3.79 3.65
C CYS A 128 8.57 2.93 3.33
N ALA A 129 9.28 3.20 2.23
CA ALA A 129 10.51 2.49 1.89
C ALA A 129 11.58 2.68 2.96
N GLN A 130 11.82 3.91 3.40
CA GLN A 130 12.80 4.24 4.44
C GLN A 130 12.48 3.53 5.77
N ALA A 131 11.23 3.58 6.23
CA ALA A 131 10.80 2.95 7.48
C ALA A 131 10.84 1.41 7.41
N CYS A 132 10.64 0.82 6.22
CA CYS A 132 10.65 -0.62 6.01
C CYS A 132 12.07 -1.21 5.91
N LEU A 133 13.06 -0.42 5.47
CA LEU A 133 14.43 -0.90 5.24
C LEU A 133 15.07 -1.66 6.40
N PRO A 134 14.94 -1.26 7.69
CA PRO A 134 15.52 -2.02 8.81
C PRO A 134 15.01 -3.46 8.89
N TYR A 135 13.72 -3.69 8.56
CA TYR A 135 13.09 -5.01 8.54
C TYR A 135 13.49 -5.80 7.29
N LEU A 136 13.45 -5.15 6.13
CA LEU A 136 13.82 -5.76 4.85
C LEU A 136 15.27 -6.27 4.84
N LYS A 137 16.20 -5.57 5.49
CA LYS A 137 17.60 -6.00 5.60
C LYS A 137 17.77 -7.33 6.37
N GLN A 138 16.78 -7.74 7.15
CA GLN A 138 16.76 -9.00 7.89
C GLN A 138 16.06 -10.13 7.12
N ALA A 139 15.36 -9.81 6.04
CA ALA A 139 14.66 -10.79 5.23
C ALA A 139 15.63 -11.51 4.27
N ALA A 140 15.41 -12.81 4.05
CA ALA A 140 16.26 -13.60 3.15
C ALA A 140 16.15 -13.17 1.69
N ASN A 141 15.00 -12.68 1.27
CA ASN A 141 14.74 -12.21 -0.11
C ASN A 141 13.80 -10.99 -0.08
N PRO A 142 14.34 -9.81 0.26
CA PRO A 142 13.53 -8.61 0.42
C PRO A 142 13.14 -7.98 -0.93
N HIS A 143 11.93 -7.42 -0.98
CA HIS A 143 11.46 -6.68 -2.15
C HIS A 143 10.73 -5.39 -1.77
N ILE A 144 10.89 -4.36 -2.60
CA ILE A 144 10.04 -3.16 -2.62
C ILE A 144 9.39 -3.10 -3.99
N LEU A 145 8.07 -3.22 -4.03
CA LEU A 145 7.26 -3.04 -5.22
C LEU A 145 6.53 -1.70 -5.15
N THR A 146 6.79 -0.82 -6.09
CA THR A 146 6.06 0.46 -6.22
C THR A 146 5.17 0.40 -7.46
N LEU A 147 3.87 0.57 -7.27
CA LEU A 147 2.92 0.62 -8.36
C LEU A 147 2.93 2.00 -9.00
N ALA A 148 3.04 2.02 -10.32
CA ALA A 148 3.02 3.22 -11.14
C ALA A 148 2.06 3.02 -12.32
N PRO A 149 1.53 4.10 -12.90
CA PRO A 149 0.83 4.01 -14.18
C PRO A 149 1.73 3.39 -15.25
N PRO A 150 1.17 2.63 -16.21
CA PRO A 150 1.97 2.09 -17.30
C PRO A 150 2.58 3.26 -18.10
N PRO A 151 3.87 3.21 -18.44
CA PRO A 151 4.48 4.22 -19.30
C PRO A 151 3.82 4.16 -20.69
N SER A 152 3.34 5.29 -21.18
CA SER A 152 2.78 5.42 -22.51
C SER A 152 3.35 6.64 -23.22
N LEU A 153 3.76 6.47 -24.47
CA LEU A 153 4.19 7.57 -25.35
C LEU A 153 3.03 8.14 -26.16
N ASP A 154 1.83 7.60 -26.05
CA ASP A 154 0.63 8.11 -26.72
C ASP A 154 0.20 9.45 -26.08
N PRO A 155 0.20 10.56 -26.84
CA PRO A 155 -0.10 11.89 -26.32
C PRO A 155 -1.48 12.02 -25.65
N LYS A 156 -2.44 11.16 -25.98
CA LYS A 156 -3.76 11.18 -25.33
C LYS A 156 -3.71 10.94 -23.82
N TRP A 157 -2.66 10.25 -23.34
CA TRP A 157 -2.47 9.98 -21.92
C TRP A 157 -1.76 11.12 -21.18
N TRP A 158 -1.22 12.10 -21.92
CA TRP A 158 -0.49 13.21 -21.32
C TRP A 158 -1.39 14.40 -20.99
N ALA A 159 -2.52 14.54 -21.68
CA ALA A 159 -3.44 15.66 -21.46
C ALA A 159 -3.84 15.90 -19.99
N PRO A 160 -4.01 14.85 -19.13
CA PRO A 160 -4.26 15.04 -17.70
C PRO A 160 -3.02 15.43 -16.89
N HIS A 161 -1.82 15.44 -17.50
CA HIS A 161 -0.55 15.60 -16.80
C HIS A 161 0.32 16.75 -17.35
N THR A 162 -0.18 17.47 -18.37
CA THR A 162 0.53 18.62 -19.02
C THR A 162 -0.05 19.95 -18.64
#